data_ae9093614622f047ae5e7bf6ae06acd9
#
_entry.id   ae9093614622f047ae5e7bf6ae06acd9
#
_cell.length_a   1.000
_cell.length_b   1.000
_cell.length_c   1.000
_cell.angle_alpha   90.00
_cell.angle_beta   90.00
_cell.angle_gamma   90.00
#
_symmetry.space_group_name_H-M   'P 1'
#
loop_
_entity.id
_entity.type
_entity.pdbx_description
1 polymer ?
#
loop_
_entity_poly.entity_id
_entity_poly.type
_entity_poly.pdbx_seq_one_letter_code
_entity_poly.pdbx_strand_id
1 'polypeptide(L)'
;MSKTREEQLVLEGTAYNFINAVRSKSSQKFYLVGLKKFMAYNRIQKISDMLVWDQRLIEAKIISWLVNMRDKESLAYITIQSYLSAVMTFYKMNDIEPRRHKINCYLPEERKVNDDRAYTHEEIGQLLQFCDQRMKALVLMLASSGMRIGAVPDLKIKHLTKIQKYNLYKIKVYAGYPRWEHFTFTTPEAANSMDAYFDYRQRYGEKINPDSPVIREQFDITDILSVKQPKKLTAKYFGDMLNETLQRAGIFAVVHMTEGQKVGRIRNAVPRAHGFRKFFETNLIRAKVLDPIPEMLLGHDIGLKKHYLRLDEEEILEEYLKAVDLLTIDESNRLRRKVWELEIDVTEIQRFKQELDDLKALIKKDK
;
A
#
# COMPACT_ATOMS: atom_id res chain seq x y z
N MET A 1 33.54 9.15 -18.38
CA MET A 1 32.50 8.99 -17.34
C MET A 1 33.00 7.96 -16.35
N SER A 2 33.31 8.35 -15.13
CA SER A 2 33.71 7.42 -14.06
C SER A 2 32.48 6.57 -13.70
N LYS A 3 32.57 5.26 -13.83
CA LYS A 3 31.55 4.32 -13.38
C LYS A 3 31.27 4.57 -11.90
N THR A 4 30.00 4.60 -11.52
CA THR A 4 29.64 4.74 -10.12
C THR A 4 30.20 3.55 -9.32
N ARG A 5 30.49 3.76 -8.03
CA ARG A 5 31.02 2.69 -7.14
C ARG A 5 30.11 1.45 -7.10
N GLU A 6 28.83 1.61 -7.47
CA GLU A 6 27.85 0.55 -7.64
C GLU A 6 28.09 -0.30 -8.87
N GLU A 7 28.44 0.32 -9.98
CA GLU A 7 28.81 -0.37 -11.23
C GLU A 7 30.10 -1.20 -11.08
N GLN A 8 31.03 -0.75 -10.24
CA GLN A 8 32.25 -1.52 -9.94
C GLN A 8 31.96 -2.78 -9.11
N LEU A 9 31.01 -2.72 -8.16
CA LEU A 9 30.55 -3.89 -7.40
C LEU A 9 29.79 -4.90 -8.26
N VAL A 10 29.07 -4.45 -9.28
CA VAL A 10 28.32 -5.31 -10.21
C VAL A 10 29.24 -6.03 -11.19
N LEU A 11 30.39 -5.47 -11.49
CA LEU A 11 31.37 -6.08 -12.43
C LEU A 11 32.18 -7.24 -11.83
N GLU A 12 32.20 -7.40 -10.50
CA GLU A 12 32.77 -8.57 -9.87
C GLU A 12 31.74 -9.73 -9.91
N GLY A 13 32.11 -10.89 -10.49
CA GLY A 13 31.20 -12.02 -10.70
C GLY A 13 30.44 -12.50 -9.46
N THR A 14 31.05 -12.39 -8.28
CA THR A 14 30.47 -12.70 -6.97
C THR A 14 29.32 -11.77 -6.60
N ALA A 15 29.42 -10.49 -6.94
CA ALA A 15 28.36 -9.51 -6.74
C ALA A 15 27.22 -9.70 -7.74
N TYR A 16 27.54 -10.14 -8.95
CA TYR A 16 26.54 -10.38 -10.00
C TYR A 16 25.49 -11.41 -9.58
N ASN A 17 25.92 -12.57 -9.07
CA ASN A 17 25.02 -13.63 -8.62
C ASN A 17 24.12 -13.14 -7.47
N PHE A 18 24.66 -12.43 -6.49
CA PHE A 18 23.93 -11.87 -5.37
C PHE A 18 22.86 -10.86 -5.83
N ILE A 19 23.22 -9.92 -6.70
CA ILE A 19 22.31 -8.86 -7.16
C ILE A 19 21.17 -9.45 -7.99
N ASN A 20 21.47 -10.38 -8.90
CA ASN A 20 20.47 -10.98 -9.78
C ASN A 20 19.58 -12.00 -9.07
N ALA A 21 20.00 -12.56 -7.94
CA ALA A 21 19.16 -13.41 -7.10
C ALA A 21 18.00 -12.60 -6.44
N VAL A 22 18.16 -11.29 -6.30
CA VAL A 22 17.15 -10.42 -5.68
C VAL A 22 16.22 -9.84 -6.77
N ARG A 23 15.00 -10.34 -6.85
CA ARG A 23 14.04 -9.99 -7.93
C ARG A 23 13.60 -8.51 -7.94
N SER A 24 13.44 -7.90 -6.79
CA SER A 24 12.95 -6.52 -6.66
C SER A 24 14.10 -5.51 -6.70
N LYS A 25 14.04 -4.51 -7.61
CA LYS A 25 15.02 -3.42 -7.67
C LYS A 25 15.14 -2.63 -6.36
N SER A 26 14.05 -2.50 -5.61
CA SER A 26 14.05 -1.86 -4.30
C SER A 26 14.84 -2.68 -3.29
N SER A 27 14.60 -4.00 -3.25
CA SER A 27 15.34 -4.93 -2.38
C SER A 27 16.82 -5.01 -2.78
N GLN A 28 17.13 -4.99 -4.09
CA GLN A 28 18.51 -4.93 -4.57
C GLN A 28 19.27 -3.72 -4.00
N LYS A 29 18.68 -2.53 -4.12
CA LYS A 29 19.28 -1.30 -3.56
C LYS A 29 19.49 -1.40 -2.05
N PHE A 30 18.50 -1.89 -1.34
CA PHE A 30 18.57 -2.04 0.11
C PHE A 30 19.62 -3.07 0.54
N TYR A 31 19.71 -4.20 -0.15
CA TYR A 31 20.70 -5.25 0.10
C TYR A 31 22.12 -4.77 -0.17
N LEU A 32 22.31 -3.98 -1.24
CA LEU A 32 23.59 -3.33 -1.51
C LEU A 32 24.03 -2.38 -0.38
N VAL A 33 23.09 -1.64 0.22
CA VAL A 33 23.39 -0.79 1.37
C VAL A 33 23.86 -1.62 2.56
N GLY A 34 23.16 -2.71 2.89
CA GLY A 34 23.54 -3.61 3.98
C GLY A 34 24.94 -4.21 3.76
N LEU A 35 25.20 -4.71 2.53
CA LEU A 35 26.50 -5.27 2.17
C LEU A 35 27.63 -4.24 2.26
N LYS A 36 27.43 -3.03 1.72
CA LYS A 36 28.39 -1.92 1.83
C LYS A 36 28.71 -1.55 3.28
N LYS A 37 27.70 -1.53 4.16
CA LYS A 37 27.89 -1.28 5.59
C LYS A 37 28.74 -2.37 6.25
N PHE A 38 28.49 -3.63 5.93
CA PHE A 38 29.29 -4.76 6.43
C PHE A 38 30.75 -4.69 5.95
N MET A 39 30.95 -4.41 4.66
CA MET A 39 32.30 -4.21 4.08
C MET A 39 33.03 -3.04 4.74
N ALA A 40 32.36 -1.90 4.92
CA ALA A 40 32.96 -0.73 5.55
C ALA A 40 33.37 -1.00 7.01
N TYR A 41 32.52 -1.69 7.79
CA TYR A 41 32.84 -2.09 9.17
C TYR A 41 34.06 -2.98 9.26
N ASN A 42 34.18 -3.96 8.35
CA ASN A 42 35.29 -4.90 8.30
C ASN A 42 36.50 -4.40 7.49
N ARG A 43 36.48 -3.16 6.99
CA ARG A 43 37.52 -2.53 6.16
C ARG A 43 37.86 -3.33 4.88
N ILE A 44 36.83 -3.94 4.29
CA ILE A 44 36.95 -4.72 3.05
C ILE A 44 36.89 -3.79 1.86
N GLN A 45 37.86 -3.91 0.94
CA GLN A 45 37.94 -3.11 -0.28
C GLN A 45 37.21 -3.78 -1.46
N LYS A 46 37.38 -5.11 -1.59
CA LYS A 46 36.77 -5.89 -2.67
C LYS A 46 35.80 -6.89 -2.08
N ILE A 47 34.67 -7.06 -2.75
CA ILE A 47 33.61 -7.99 -2.31
C ILE A 47 34.10 -9.45 -2.30
N SER A 48 35.03 -9.83 -3.22
CA SER A 48 35.66 -11.12 -3.28
C SER A 48 36.44 -11.50 -2.01
N ASP A 49 36.98 -10.49 -1.31
CA ASP A 49 37.75 -10.72 -0.08
C ASP A 49 36.88 -11.29 1.05
N MET A 50 35.56 -11.14 0.95
CA MET A 50 34.63 -11.76 1.89
C MET A 50 34.56 -13.29 1.77
N LEU A 51 34.93 -13.84 0.62
CA LEU A 51 34.83 -15.29 0.35
C LEU A 51 36.11 -16.09 0.73
N VAL A 52 37.21 -15.39 1.06
CA VAL A 52 38.46 -16.06 1.50
C VAL A 52 38.46 -16.43 2.98
N TRP A 53 37.42 -15.97 3.73
CA TRP A 53 37.30 -16.28 5.14
C TRP A 53 36.69 -17.67 5.36
N ASP A 54 37.18 -18.39 6.36
CA ASP A 54 36.51 -19.61 6.80
C ASP A 54 35.17 -19.28 7.50
N GLN A 55 34.33 -20.30 7.62
CA GLN A 55 32.98 -20.12 8.18
C GLN A 55 32.99 -19.57 9.61
N ARG A 56 33.99 -19.94 10.45
CA ARG A 56 34.09 -19.46 11.83
C ARG A 56 34.41 -17.96 11.86
N LEU A 57 35.31 -17.52 10.99
CA LEU A 57 35.71 -16.13 10.87
C LEU A 57 34.54 -15.28 10.32
N ILE A 58 33.83 -15.79 9.32
CA ILE A 58 32.61 -15.13 8.77
C ILE A 58 31.61 -14.90 9.90
N GLU A 59 31.28 -15.92 10.67
CA GLU A 59 30.35 -15.82 11.79
C GLU A 59 30.84 -14.80 12.83
N ALA A 60 32.09 -14.82 13.20
CA ALA A 60 32.69 -13.90 14.15
C ALA A 60 32.62 -12.44 13.66
N LYS A 61 32.90 -12.19 12.38
CA LYS A 61 32.79 -10.87 11.73
C LYS A 61 31.36 -10.36 11.68
N ILE A 62 30.38 -11.22 11.34
CA ILE A 62 28.96 -10.87 11.35
C ILE A 62 28.51 -10.54 12.77
N ILE A 63 28.84 -11.36 13.76
CA ILE A 63 28.46 -11.15 15.16
C ILE A 63 29.04 -9.83 15.70
N SER A 64 30.34 -9.58 15.46
CA SER A 64 30.97 -8.32 15.86
C SER A 64 30.27 -7.09 15.27
N TRP A 65 29.90 -7.18 13.99
CA TRP A 65 29.14 -6.12 13.30
C TRP A 65 27.73 -5.92 13.88
N LEU A 66 27.01 -7.02 14.17
CA LEU A 66 25.68 -6.95 14.82
C LEU A 66 25.76 -6.26 16.19
N VAL A 67 26.73 -6.65 17.01
CA VAL A 67 26.96 -6.04 18.33
C VAL A 67 27.28 -4.54 18.19
N ASN A 68 28.10 -4.15 17.22
CA ASN A 68 28.37 -2.74 16.95
C ASN A 68 27.10 -1.97 16.54
N MET A 69 26.26 -2.52 15.66
CA MET A 69 25.00 -1.88 15.25
C MET A 69 24.02 -1.77 16.39
N ARG A 70 23.98 -2.77 17.28
CA ARG A 70 23.11 -2.79 18.47
C ARG A 70 23.59 -1.78 19.52
N ASP A 71 24.86 -1.86 19.91
CA ASP A 71 25.35 -1.18 21.11
C ASP A 71 25.87 0.24 20.80
N LYS A 72 26.53 0.45 19.65
CA LYS A 72 27.11 1.76 19.30
C LYS A 72 26.21 2.60 18.38
N GLU A 73 25.57 1.97 17.37
CA GLU A 73 24.70 2.68 16.44
C GLU A 73 23.27 2.74 16.94
N SER A 74 22.89 1.93 17.94
CA SER A 74 21.55 1.85 18.53
C SER A 74 20.45 1.70 17.47
N LEU A 75 20.68 0.83 16.46
CA LEU A 75 19.73 0.59 15.38
C LEU A 75 18.59 -0.33 15.87
N ALA A 76 17.40 -0.11 15.31
CA ALA A 76 16.24 -0.94 15.60
C ALA A 76 16.43 -2.38 15.06
N TYR A 77 15.85 -3.37 15.75
CA TYR A 77 15.86 -4.79 15.40
C TYR A 77 15.60 -5.04 13.91
N ILE A 78 14.50 -4.50 13.37
CA ILE A 78 14.11 -4.68 11.95
C ILE A 78 15.20 -4.18 10.99
N THR A 79 15.88 -3.08 11.32
CA THR A 79 16.95 -2.53 10.48
C THR A 79 18.17 -3.45 10.49
N ILE A 80 18.57 -3.92 11.67
CA ILE A 80 19.70 -4.84 11.84
C ILE A 80 19.41 -6.17 11.14
N GLN A 81 18.22 -6.73 11.35
CA GLN A 81 17.78 -7.98 10.71
C GLN A 81 17.77 -7.88 9.19
N SER A 82 17.34 -6.73 8.66
CA SER A 82 17.31 -6.50 7.23
C SER A 82 18.71 -6.41 6.62
N TYR A 83 19.66 -5.77 7.29
CA TYR A 83 21.06 -5.72 6.88
C TYR A 83 21.73 -7.09 7.01
N LEU A 84 21.47 -7.81 8.09
CA LEU A 84 21.91 -9.18 8.28
C LEU A 84 21.42 -10.07 7.13
N SER A 85 20.15 -9.95 6.74
CA SER A 85 19.58 -10.72 5.63
C SER A 85 20.30 -10.47 4.31
N ALA A 86 20.77 -9.25 4.06
CA ALA A 86 21.58 -8.94 2.88
C ALA A 86 22.92 -9.72 2.88
N VAL A 87 23.63 -9.69 4.00
CA VAL A 87 24.93 -10.37 4.17
C VAL A 87 24.76 -11.89 4.09
N MET A 88 23.74 -12.44 4.76
CA MET A 88 23.44 -13.87 4.71
C MET A 88 23.06 -14.33 3.30
N THR A 89 22.30 -13.53 2.56
CA THR A 89 21.95 -13.82 1.16
C THR A 89 23.19 -13.80 0.27
N PHE A 90 24.11 -12.86 0.50
CA PHE A 90 25.37 -12.82 -0.24
C PHE A 90 26.17 -14.10 -0.06
N TYR A 91 26.39 -14.54 1.17
CA TYR A 91 27.11 -15.78 1.46
C TYR A 91 26.40 -17.00 0.88
N LYS A 92 25.07 -17.09 1.05
CA LYS A 92 24.28 -18.19 0.50
C LYS A 92 24.36 -18.29 -1.03
N MET A 93 24.40 -17.16 -1.74
CA MET A 93 24.54 -17.15 -3.21
C MET A 93 25.98 -17.52 -3.69
N ASN A 94 26.91 -17.63 -2.78
CA ASN A 94 28.27 -18.06 -3.01
C ASN A 94 28.58 -19.38 -2.28
N ASP A 95 27.54 -20.21 -2.03
CA ASP A 95 27.65 -21.57 -1.46
C ASP A 95 28.29 -21.63 -0.05
N ILE A 96 28.17 -20.53 0.72
CA ILE A 96 28.63 -20.45 2.09
C ILE A 96 27.41 -20.25 3.00
N GLU A 97 27.23 -21.15 3.98
CA GLU A 97 26.06 -21.09 4.89
C GLU A 97 26.48 -20.83 6.35
N PRO A 98 26.67 -19.57 6.77
CA PRO A 98 26.90 -19.25 8.17
C PRO A 98 25.72 -19.69 9.04
N ARG A 99 25.97 -20.18 10.27
CA ARG A 99 24.92 -20.69 11.18
C ARG A 99 24.01 -19.59 11.68
N ARG A 100 22.89 -19.38 11.00
CA ARG A 100 21.95 -18.30 11.29
C ARG A 100 21.41 -18.34 12.71
N HIS A 101 21.12 -19.50 13.29
CA HIS A 101 20.63 -19.63 14.66
C HIS A 101 21.62 -19.06 15.68
N LYS A 102 22.93 -19.32 15.51
CA LYS A 102 23.98 -18.78 16.37
C LYS A 102 24.07 -17.25 16.25
N ILE A 103 24.01 -16.73 15.03
CA ILE A 103 24.10 -15.30 14.73
C ILE A 103 22.88 -14.53 15.30
N ASN A 104 21.68 -15.11 15.18
CA ASN A 104 20.45 -14.50 15.67
C ASN A 104 20.43 -14.26 17.19
N CYS A 105 21.19 -15.02 17.97
CA CYS A 105 21.31 -14.79 19.42
C CYS A 105 21.91 -13.42 19.78
N TYR A 106 22.56 -12.74 18.85
CA TYR A 106 23.17 -11.43 19.04
C TYR A 106 22.32 -10.26 18.51
N LEU A 107 21.16 -10.56 17.93
CA LEU A 107 20.20 -9.50 17.59
C LEU A 107 19.65 -8.84 18.85
N PRO A 108 19.31 -7.55 18.82
CA PRO A 108 18.59 -6.92 19.92
C PRO A 108 17.21 -7.56 20.10
N GLU A 109 16.61 -7.33 21.26
CA GLU A 109 15.20 -7.69 21.45
C GLU A 109 14.32 -6.97 20.44
N GLU A 110 13.33 -7.66 19.92
CA GLU A 110 12.30 -7.06 19.10
C GLU A 110 11.37 -6.24 19.98
N ARG A 111 11.57 -4.94 19.99
CA ARG A 111 10.70 -4.01 20.72
C ARG A 111 9.71 -3.37 19.73
N LYS A 112 8.44 -3.40 20.08
CA LYS A 112 7.42 -2.62 19.37
C LYS A 112 7.75 -1.13 19.55
N VAL A 113 8.26 -0.50 18.50
CA VAL A 113 8.78 0.87 18.57
C VAL A 113 7.66 1.91 18.49
N ASN A 114 6.48 1.55 17.97
CA ASN A 114 5.34 2.45 17.79
C ASN A 114 4.01 1.71 17.94
N ASP A 115 3.06 2.35 18.59
CA ASP A 115 1.64 2.06 18.42
C ASP A 115 1.12 2.85 17.21
N ASP A 116 1.40 2.33 16.02
CA ASP A 116 0.86 2.91 14.79
C ASP A 116 -0.65 2.78 14.79
N ARG A 117 -1.37 3.89 14.64
CA ARG A 117 -2.83 3.91 14.50
C ARG A 117 -3.28 4.21 13.07
N ALA A 118 -4.54 3.95 12.78
CA ALA A 118 -5.21 4.41 11.59
C ALA A 118 -5.45 5.94 11.63
N TYR A 119 -5.71 6.55 10.48
CA TYR A 119 -6.32 7.89 10.42
C TYR A 119 -7.73 7.85 11.01
N THR A 120 -8.17 8.99 11.53
CA THR A 120 -9.58 9.21 11.83
C THR A 120 -10.30 9.85 10.64
N HIS A 121 -11.64 9.87 10.65
CA HIS A 121 -12.43 10.55 9.61
C HIS A 121 -12.14 12.06 9.60
N GLU A 122 -11.98 12.66 10.77
CA GLU A 122 -11.69 14.08 10.94
C GLU A 122 -10.31 14.42 10.34
N GLU A 123 -9.29 13.59 10.59
CA GLU A 123 -7.95 13.79 10.04
C GLU A 123 -7.94 13.67 8.51
N ILE A 124 -8.67 12.69 7.94
CA ILE A 124 -8.80 12.59 6.48
C ILE A 124 -9.60 13.76 5.94
N GLY A 125 -10.71 14.15 6.58
CA GLY A 125 -11.50 15.32 6.21
C GLY A 125 -10.68 16.62 6.21
N GLN A 126 -9.86 16.82 7.23
CA GLN A 126 -8.93 17.94 7.30
C GLN A 126 -7.88 17.88 6.18
N LEU A 127 -7.30 16.71 5.91
CA LEU A 127 -6.35 16.52 4.81
C LEU A 127 -6.96 16.89 3.46
N LEU A 128 -8.20 16.49 3.20
CA LEU A 128 -8.91 16.76 1.94
C LEU A 128 -9.12 18.25 1.66
N GLN A 129 -9.14 19.11 2.68
CA GLN A 129 -9.24 20.58 2.52
C GLN A 129 -7.96 21.17 1.87
N PHE A 130 -6.82 20.51 2.02
CA PHE A 130 -5.53 20.93 1.47
C PHE A 130 -5.18 20.19 0.17
N CYS A 131 -6.04 19.31 -0.31
CA CYS A 131 -5.83 18.53 -1.53
C CYS A 131 -6.35 19.26 -2.77
N ASP A 132 -5.58 19.26 -3.84
CA ASP A 132 -6.08 19.52 -5.18
C ASP A 132 -6.97 18.34 -5.64
N GLN A 133 -7.62 18.48 -6.79
CA GLN A 133 -8.56 17.47 -7.31
C GLN A 133 -7.90 16.10 -7.51
N ARG A 134 -6.65 16.07 -7.95
CA ARG A 134 -5.85 14.85 -8.10
C ARG A 134 -5.57 14.18 -6.77
N MET A 135 -5.15 14.96 -5.77
CA MET A 135 -4.86 14.45 -4.43
C MET A 135 -6.13 13.99 -3.72
N LYS A 136 -7.28 14.67 -3.93
CA LYS A 136 -8.57 14.20 -3.40
C LYS A 136 -8.92 12.82 -3.94
N ALA A 137 -8.82 12.64 -5.27
CA ALA A 137 -9.05 11.34 -5.90
C ALA A 137 -8.11 10.26 -5.35
N LEU A 138 -6.81 10.57 -5.18
CA LEU A 138 -5.83 9.64 -4.63
C LEU A 138 -6.13 9.27 -3.17
N VAL A 139 -6.35 10.26 -2.30
CA VAL A 139 -6.59 10.05 -0.86
C VAL A 139 -7.85 9.22 -0.64
N LEU A 140 -8.97 9.59 -1.29
CA LEU A 140 -10.24 8.87 -1.16
C LEU A 140 -10.16 7.45 -1.76
N MET A 141 -9.45 7.28 -2.88
CA MET A 141 -9.19 5.96 -3.45
C MET A 141 -8.39 5.08 -2.48
N LEU A 142 -7.33 5.60 -1.84
CA LEU A 142 -6.53 4.85 -0.87
C LEU A 142 -7.32 4.52 0.40
N ALA A 143 -8.12 5.47 0.90
CA ALA A 143 -8.92 5.29 2.12
C ALA A 143 -10.04 4.26 1.93
N SER A 144 -10.67 4.25 0.74
CA SER A 144 -11.81 3.37 0.44
C SER A 144 -11.42 1.99 -0.08
N SER A 145 -10.22 1.82 -0.63
CA SER A 145 -9.76 0.55 -1.23
C SER A 145 -8.70 -0.19 -0.41
N GLY A 146 -8.06 0.48 0.53
CA GLY A 146 -6.96 -0.08 1.31
C GLY A 146 -5.73 -0.48 0.49
N MET A 147 -5.67 -0.18 -0.81
CA MET A 147 -4.57 -0.59 -1.68
C MET A 147 -3.24 0.05 -1.26
N ARG A 148 -2.14 -0.61 -1.55
CA ARG A 148 -0.80 -0.05 -1.29
C ARG A 148 -0.52 1.10 -2.24
N ILE A 149 0.03 2.22 -1.76
CA ILE A 149 0.45 3.35 -2.60
C ILE A 149 1.43 2.92 -3.71
N GLY A 150 2.19 1.86 -3.48
CA GLY A 150 3.10 1.28 -4.47
C GLY A 150 2.42 0.69 -5.70
N ALA A 151 1.10 0.42 -5.64
CA ALA A 151 0.33 -0.07 -6.78
C ALA A 151 -0.16 1.06 -7.71
N VAL A 152 -0.29 2.28 -7.19
CA VAL A 152 -0.86 3.42 -7.93
C VAL A 152 -0.09 3.74 -9.23
N PRO A 153 1.25 3.70 -9.27
CA PRO A 153 2.01 3.93 -10.51
C PRO A 153 1.63 3.02 -11.68
N ASP A 154 1.25 1.79 -11.41
CA ASP A 154 0.92 0.80 -12.44
C ASP A 154 -0.59 0.71 -12.72
N LEU A 155 -1.39 1.51 -12.00
CA LEU A 155 -2.84 1.50 -12.15
C LEU A 155 -3.25 2.29 -13.41
N LYS A 156 -3.97 1.63 -14.32
CA LYS A 156 -4.47 2.17 -15.57
C LYS A 156 -6.00 2.19 -15.59
N ILE A 157 -6.59 3.02 -16.43
CA ILE A 157 -8.05 3.12 -16.59
C ILE A 157 -8.70 1.75 -16.86
N LYS A 158 -8.08 0.91 -17.68
CA LYS A 158 -8.57 -0.47 -17.96
C LYS A 158 -8.62 -1.40 -16.74
N HIS A 159 -8.00 -1.01 -15.62
CA HIS A 159 -8.04 -1.77 -14.37
C HIS A 159 -9.21 -1.35 -13.47
N LEU A 160 -10.01 -0.37 -13.92
CA LEU A 160 -11.20 0.11 -13.25
C LEU A 160 -12.44 -0.43 -13.96
N THR A 161 -13.37 -0.99 -13.19
CA THR A 161 -14.70 -1.39 -13.70
C THR A 161 -15.75 -0.63 -12.88
N LYS A 162 -16.54 0.23 -13.54
CA LYS A 162 -17.61 0.97 -12.87
C LYS A 162 -18.79 0.04 -12.59
N ILE A 163 -19.22 -0.06 -11.33
CA ILE A 163 -20.41 -0.75 -10.89
C ILE A 163 -21.51 0.31 -10.72
N GLN A 164 -22.33 0.48 -11.75
CA GLN A 164 -23.31 1.58 -11.84
C GLN A 164 -24.35 1.53 -10.72
N LYS A 165 -24.84 0.32 -10.37
CA LYS A 165 -25.87 0.13 -9.33
C LYS A 165 -25.51 0.80 -8.02
N TYR A 166 -24.23 0.77 -7.63
CA TYR A 166 -23.75 1.30 -6.36
C TYR A 166 -22.85 2.52 -6.51
N ASN A 167 -22.66 3.01 -7.74
CA ASN A 167 -21.79 4.12 -8.08
C ASN A 167 -20.38 4.00 -7.46
N LEU A 168 -19.74 2.87 -7.65
CA LEU A 168 -18.38 2.62 -7.17
C LEU A 168 -17.52 1.98 -8.26
N TYR A 169 -16.20 1.96 -8.05
CA TYR A 169 -15.28 1.25 -8.90
C TYR A 169 -14.78 -0.04 -8.25
N LYS A 170 -14.79 -1.14 -9.01
CA LYS A 170 -13.91 -2.28 -8.75
C LYS A 170 -12.55 -1.96 -9.33
N ILE A 171 -11.49 -2.14 -8.55
CA ILE A 171 -10.10 -1.86 -8.92
C ILE A 171 -9.33 -3.18 -8.99
N LYS A 172 -8.76 -3.51 -10.14
CA LYS A 172 -7.82 -4.62 -10.30
C LYS A 172 -6.41 -4.13 -9.95
N VAL A 173 -5.91 -4.55 -8.81
CA VAL A 173 -4.62 -4.12 -8.26
C VAL A 173 -3.52 -5.08 -8.67
N TYR A 174 -2.34 -4.57 -9.04
CA TYR A 174 -1.19 -5.33 -9.52
C TYR A 174 -1.51 -6.25 -10.72
N ALA A 175 -2.34 -5.76 -11.65
CA ALA A 175 -2.72 -6.50 -12.84
C ALA A 175 -1.48 -7.01 -13.62
N GLY A 176 -1.47 -8.32 -13.93
CA GLY A 176 -0.35 -8.98 -14.59
C GLY A 176 0.77 -9.48 -13.65
N TYR A 177 0.59 -9.36 -12.34
CA TYR A 177 1.49 -9.93 -11.35
C TYR A 177 0.77 -11.04 -10.54
N PRO A 178 0.70 -12.29 -11.01
CA PRO A 178 -0.19 -13.33 -10.46
C PRO A 178 -0.07 -13.54 -8.95
N ARG A 179 1.13 -13.32 -8.38
CA ARG A 179 1.37 -13.45 -6.94
C ARG A 179 0.73 -12.35 -6.10
N TRP A 180 0.53 -11.15 -6.69
CA TRP A 180 0.09 -9.95 -5.97
C TRP A 180 -1.25 -9.42 -6.47
N GLU A 181 -1.71 -9.96 -7.61
CA GLU A 181 -2.96 -9.55 -8.24
C GLU A 181 -4.15 -9.86 -7.33
N HIS A 182 -4.95 -8.83 -7.07
CA HIS A 182 -6.20 -8.92 -6.36
C HIS A 182 -7.13 -7.80 -6.81
N PHE A 183 -8.36 -7.80 -6.34
CA PHE A 183 -9.26 -6.68 -6.57
C PHE A 183 -9.75 -6.10 -5.23
N THR A 184 -10.18 -4.87 -5.29
CA THR A 184 -10.80 -4.12 -4.20
C THR A 184 -11.84 -3.16 -4.77
N PHE A 185 -12.55 -2.43 -3.91
CA PHE A 185 -13.58 -1.50 -4.32
C PHE A 185 -13.31 -0.10 -3.79
N THR A 186 -14.02 0.89 -4.35
CA THR A 186 -14.08 2.26 -3.84
C THR A 186 -15.44 2.53 -3.21
N THR A 187 -15.54 3.56 -2.36
CA THR A 187 -16.82 4.12 -1.98
C THR A 187 -17.40 4.98 -3.12
N PRO A 188 -18.72 5.27 -3.13
CA PRO A 188 -19.32 6.24 -4.06
C PRO A 188 -18.66 7.61 -4.00
N GLU A 189 -18.25 8.07 -2.81
CA GLU A 189 -17.54 9.33 -2.61
C GLU A 189 -16.20 9.33 -3.36
N ALA A 190 -15.41 8.26 -3.22
CA ALA A 190 -14.14 8.10 -3.91
C ALA A 190 -14.35 8.00 -5.43
N ALA A 191 -15.37 7.26 -5.88
CA ALA A 191 -15.72 7.15 -7.30
C ALA A 191 -16.07 8.51 -7.90
N ASN A 192 -16.90 9.30 -7.22
CA ASN A 192 -17.25 10.65 -7.67
C ASN A 192 -16.03 11.58 -7.74
N SER A 193 -15.12 11.47 -6.79
CA SER A 193 -13.87 12.25 -6.80
C SER A 193 -12.94 11.83 -7.95
N MET A 194 -12.90 10.53 -8.27
CA MET A 194 -12.14 10.01 -9.42
C MET A 194 -12.76 10.48 -10.74
N ASP A 195 -14.08 10.38 -10.89
CA ASP A 195 -14.81 10.86 -12.07
C ASP A 195 -14.58 12.36 -12.29
N ALA A 196 -14.71 13.18 -11.24
CA ALA A 196 -14.42 14.59 -11.31
C ALA A 196 -12.97 14.90 -11.75
N TYR A 197 -12.00 14.08 -11.29
CA TYR A 197 -10.62 14.21 -11.73
C TYR A 197 -10.43 13.79 -13.20
N PHE A 198 -11.11 12.75 -13.68
CA PHE A 198 -11.08 12.36 -15.09
C PHE A 198 -11.72 13.42 -15.98
N ASP A 199 -12.87 13.99 -15.57
CA ASP A 199 -13.53 15.09 -16.27
C ASP A 199 -12.62 16.33 -16.33
N TYR A 200 -11.93 16.66 -15.25
CA TYR A 200 -10.95 17.74 -15.23
C TYR A 200 -9.87 17.53 -16.29
N ARG A 201 -9.26 16.34 -16.38
CA ARG A 201 -8.24 16.01 -17.37
C ARG A 201 -8.77 16.15 -18.81
N GLN A 202 -9.99 15.64 -19.06
CA GLN A 202 -10.63 15.70 -20.38
C GLN A 202 -10.96 17.14 -20.79
N ARG A 203 -11.46 17.98 -19.86
CA ARG A 203 -11.75 19.41 -20.13
C ARG A 203 -10.51 20.18 -20.59
N TYR A 204 -9.34 19.81 -20.12
CA TYR A 204 -8.08 20.41 -20.56
C TYR A 204 -7.46 19.72 -21.78
N GLY A 205 -8.18 18.79 -22.42
CA GLY A 205 -7.82 18.22 -23.71
C GLY A 205 -7.05 16.91 -23.66
N GLU A 206 -6.93 16.25 -22.50
CA GLU A 206 -6.39 14.91 -22.42
C GLU A 206 -7.39 13.89 -23.00
N LYS A 207 -6.94 13.06 -23.92
CA LYS A 207 -7.71 11.92 -24.42
C LYS A 207 -7.43 10.70 -23.53
N ILE A 208 -8.25 10.53 -22.52
CA ILE A 208 -8.16 9.37 -21.62
C ILE A 208 -8.53 8.10 -22.41
N ASN A 209 -7.67 7.12 -22.37
CA ASN A 209 -7.83 5.81 -23.01
C ASN A 209 -7.57 4.68 -21.99
N PRO A 210 -7.85 3.41 -22.32
CA PRO A 210 -7.67 2.28 -21.39
C PRO A 210 -6.28 2.15 -20.80
N ASP A 211 -5.22 2.59 -21.49
CA ASP A 211 -3.84 2.55 -21.01
C ASP A 211 -3.37 3.81 -20.28
N SER A 212 -4.20 4.85 -20.23
CA SER A 212 -3.93 6.05 -19.46
C SER A 212 -3.79 5.74 -17.95
N PRO A 213 -2.85 6.38 -17.23
CA PRO A 213 -2.72 6.21 -15.79
C PRO A 213 -3.97 6.75 -15.07
N VAL A 214 -4.41 6.08 -14.01
CA VAL A 214 -5.51 6.55 -13.16
C VAL A 214 -5.13 7.86 -12.49
N ILE A 215 -3.94 7.92 -11.89
CA ILE A 215 -3.37 9.14 -11.34
C ILE A 215 -2.08 9.45 -12.08
N ARG A 216 -2.01 10.64 -12.70
CA ARG A 216 -0.84 11.12 -13.45
C ARG A 216 -0.10 12.25 -12.73
N GLU A 217 1.05 12.66 -13.23
CA GLU A 217 1.71 13.87 -12.73
C GLU A 217 0.84 15.12 -12.97
N GLN A 218 1.13 16.19 -12.21
CA GLN A 218 0.54 17.49 -12.47
C GLN A 218 0.97 17.96 -13.85
N PHE A 219 0.04 18.49 -14.62
CA PHE A 219 0.30 19.05 -15.95
C PHE A 219 0.05 20.54 -15.95
N ASP A 220 0.79 21.24 -16.76
CA ASP A 220 0.54 22.64 -17.06
C ASP A 220 -0.55 22.71 -18.12
N ILE A 221 -1.67 23.39 -17.78
CA ILE A 221 -2.81 23.56 -18.67
C ILE A 221 -2.47 24.41 -19.92
N THR A 222 -1.41 25.18 -19.88
CA THR A 222 -0.91 25.99 -21.00
C THR A 222 0.05 25.21 -21.91
N ASP A 223 0.61 24.10 -21.43
CA ASP A 223 1.49 23.22 -22.20
C ASP A 223 0.70 22.01 -22.76
N ILE A 224 0.31 22.15 -24.05
CA ILE A 224 -0.45 21.13 -24.77
C ILE A 224 0.25 19.74 -24.77
N LEU A 225 1.59 19.72 -24.80
CA LEU A 225 2.34 18.46 -24.78
C LEU A 225 2.26 17.79 -23.43
N SER A 226 2.36 18.55 -22.34
CA SER A 226 2.23 18.02 -21.00
C SER A 226 0.81 17.47 -20.75
N VAL A 227 -0.22 18.10 -21.32
CA VAL A 227 -1.61 17.63 -21.26
C VAL A 227 -1.79 16.30 -22.01
N LYS A 228 -1.34 16.24 -23.26
CA LYS A 228 -1.58 15.09 -24.17
C LYS A 228 -0.74 13.85 -23.88
N GLN A 229 0.39 14.01 -23.18
CA GLN A 229 1.32 12.92 -22.88
C GLN A 229 1.43 12.70 -21.37
N PRO A 230 0.45 12.01 -20.75
CA PRO A 230 0.44 11.78 -19.31
C PRO A 230 1.66 10.96 -18.90
N LYS A 231 2.50 11.51 -18.03
CA LYS A 231 3.64 10.78 -17.47
C LYS A 231 3.22 10.00 -16.23
N LYS A 232 3.79 8.81 -16.13
CA LYS A 232 3.65 7.91 -15.00
C LYS A 232 4.45 8.45 -13.81
N LEU A 233 3.85 8.46 -12.65
CA LEU A 233 4.51 8.83 -11.40
C LEU A 233 5.15 7.62 -10.71
N THR A 234 6.08 7.87 -9.81
CA THR A 234 6.66 6.84 -8.94
C THR A 234 5.94 6.79 -7.60
N ALA A 235 5.98 5.63 -6.93
CA ALA A 235 5.45 5.50 -5.56
C ALA A 235 6.11 6.48 -4.57
N LYS A 236 7.39 6.79 -4.79
CA LYS A 236 8.12 7.80 -4.00
C LYS A 236 7.48 9.18 -4.16
N TYR A 237 7.21 9.60 -5.40
CA TYR A 237 6.59 10.90 -5.65
C TYR A 237 5.23 11.04 -4.99
N PHE A 238 4.39 10.00 -5.06
CA PHE A 238 3.11 9.98 -4.33
C PHE A 238 3.29 10.09 -2.82
N GLY A 239 4.30 9.39 -2.29
CA GLY A 239 4.63 9.48 -0.87
C GLY A 239 5.11 10.88 -0.45
N ASP A 240 5.91 11.54 -1.29
CA ASP A 240 6.44 12.87 -1.03
C ASP A 240 5.30 13.93 -1.12
N MET A 241 4.43 13.85 -2.15
CA MET A 241 3.23 14.69 -2.26
C MET A 241 2.29 14.56 -1.06
N LEU A 242 2.01 13.33 -0.66
CA LEU A 242 1.16 13.07 0.50
C LEU A 242 1.79 13.66 1.77
N ASN A 243 3.09 13.50 1.95
CA ASN A 243 3.80 14.07 3.09
C ASN A 243 3.72 15.60 3.13
N GLU A 244 3.92 16.27 1.99
CA GLU A 244 3.78 17.71 1.88
C GLU A 244 2.37 18.18 2.21
N THR A 245 1.35 17.46 1.71
CA THR A 245 -0.05 17.81 1.98
C THR A 245 -0.40 17.60 3.46
N LEU A 246 0.08 16.52 4.10
CA LEU A 246 -0.06 16.29 5.53
C LEU A 246 0.59 17.40 6.36
N GLN A 247 1.77 17.89 5.92
CA GLN A 247 2.44 19.01 6.56
C GLN A 247 1.61 20.29 6.48
N ARG A 248 1.08 20.62 5.31
CA ARG A 248 0.20 21.79 5.13
C ARG A 248 -1.08 21.71 5.94
N ALA A 249 -1.62 20.51 6.06
CA ALA A 249 -2.82 20.25 6.87
C ALA A 249 -2.56 20.26 8.39
N GLY A 250 -1.32 20.39 8.84
CA GLY A 250 -0.98 20.35 10.26
C GLY A 250 -1.18 18.98 10.91
N ILE A 251 -1.32 17.93 10.11
CA ILE A 251 -1.50 16.56 10.60
C ILE A 251 -0.13 15.98 10.90
N PHE A 252 0.41 16.38 12.06
CA PHE A 252 1.64 15.83 12.61
C PHE A 252 1.28 14.98 13.83
N ALA A 253 1.46 13.71 13.71
CA ALA A 253 1.50 12.88 14.89
C ALA A 253 2.95 12.77 15.35
N VAL A 254 3.33 13.57 16.31
CA VAL A 254 4.62 13.44 17.00
C VAL A 254 4.56 12.20 17.87
N VAL A 255 5.41 11.23 17.57
CA VAL A 255 5.63 10.11 18.49
C VAL A 255 6.50 10.61 19.62
N HIS A 256 6.00 10.51 20.86
CA HIS A 256 6.82 10.69 22.05
C HIS A 256 7.95 9.66 22.01
N MET A 257 9.19 10.16 22.01
CA MET A 257 10.38 9.30 22.04
C MET A 257 10.50 8.69 23.44
N THR A 258 10.62 7.37 23.51
CA THR A 258 10.99 6.70 24.75
C THR A 258 12.43 7.06 25.11
N GLU A 259 12.70 7.23 26.41
CA GLU A 259 14.05 7.53 26.93
C GLU A 259 15.09 6.56 26.37
N GLY A 260 16.18 7.10 25.85
CA GLY A 260 17.30 6.35 25.28
C GLY A 260 17.39 6.31 23.74
N GLN A 261 16.46 6.88 22.98
CA GLN A 261 16.56 6.99 21.53
C GLN A 261 17.25 8.29 21.10
N LYS A 262 18.23 8.18 20.18
CA LYS A 262 18.92 9.35 19.61
C LYS A 262 17.92 10.31 18.96
N VAL A 263 17.97 11.56 19.38
CA VAL A 263 17.28 12.71 18.75
C VAL A 263 17.65 12.74 17.27
N GLY A 264 16.72 12.42 16.35
CA GLY A 264 17.04 12.50 14.92
C GLY A 264 15.98 11.98 13.93
N ARG A 265 14.97 11.25 14.39
CA ARG A 265 13.88 10.83 13.50
C ARG A 265 12.52 11.07 14.13
N ILE A 266 11.89 12.15 13.73
CA ILE A 266 10.46 12.35 14.00
C ILE A 266 9.71 11.22 13.28
N ARG A 267 9.03 10.36 14.03
CA ARG A 267 8.15 9.34 13.47
C ARG A 267 6.71 9.79 13.64
N ASN A 268 5.93 9.64 12.61
CA ASN A 268 4.51 9.96 12.67
C ASN A 268 3.75 8.82 13.36
N ALA A 269 2.82 9.12 14.27
CA ALA A 269 1.94 8.14 14.91
C ALA A 269 1.01 7.45 13.88
N VAL A 270 0.72 8.14 12.78
CA VAL A 270 0.03 7.55 11.64
C VAL A 270 1.05 7.34 10.51
N PRO A 271 1.25 6.10 10.04
CA PRO A 271 2.18 5.84 8.95
C PRO A 271 1.59 6.33 7.64
N ARG A 272 1.86 7.56 7.25
CA ARG A 272 1.52 8.19 5.96
C ARG A 272 0.48 7.40 5.13
N ALA A 273 0.86 6.92 3.93
CA ALA A 273 -0.03 6.13 3.07
C ALA A 273 -0.51 4.80 3.69
N HIS A 274 0.29 4.18 4.57
CA HIS A 274 -0.13 2.94 5.26
C HIS A 274 -1.23 3.19 6.30
N GLY A 275 -1.35 4.41 6.79
CA GLY A 275 -2.44 4.82 7.67
C GLY A 275 -3.82 4.69 7.03
N PHE A 276 -3.95 4.95 5.71
CA PHE A 276 -5.21 4.71 4.98
C PHE A 276 -5.56 3.22 4.90
N ARG A 277 -4.56 2.37 4.73
CA ARG A 277 -4.77 0.93 4.71
C ARG A 277 -5.24 0.42 6.07
N LYS A 278 -4.67 0.94 7.17
CA LYS A 278 -5.16 0.66 8.53
C LYS A 278 -6.57 1.21 8.77
N PHE A 279 -6.88 2.39 8.24
CA PHE A 279 -8.24 2.96 8.27
C PHE A 279 -9.23 2.02 7.57
N PHE A 280 -8.92 1.57 6.38
CA PHE A 280 -9.72 0.64 5.60
C PHE A 280 -9.99 -0.66 6.38
N GLU A 281 -8.93 -1.36 6.79
CA GLU A 281 -9.01 -2.62 7.52
C GLU A 281 -9.82 -2.49 8.81
N THR A 282 -9.54 -1.45 9.61
CA THR A 282 -10.25 -1.20 10.87
C THR A 282 -11.74 -0.99 10.64
N ASN A 283 -12.14 -0.29 9.58
CA ASN A 283 -13.54 -0.02 9.28
C ASN A 283 -14.26 -1.24 8.67
N LEU A 284 -13.58 -2.10 7.91
CA LEU A 284 -14.12 -3.40 7.51
C LEU A 284 -14.42 -4.30 8.72
N ILE A 285 -13.51 -4.37 9.68
CA ILE A 285 -13.70 -5.13 10.91
C ILE A 285 -14.85 -4.56 11.74
N ARG A 286 -14.94 -3.23 11.88
CA ARG A 286 -16.05 -2.55 12.58
C ARG A 286 -17.40 -2.79 11.92
N ALA A 287 -17.43 -2.87 10.58
CA ALA A 287 -18.61 -3.20 9.79
C ALA A 287 -18.98 -4.69 9.86
N LYS A 288 -18.20 -5.51 10.58
CA LYS A 288 -18.36 -6.97 10.68
C LYS A 288 -18.34 -7.66 9.32
N VAL A 289 -17.48 -7.19 8.42
CA VAL A 289 -17.22 -7.89 7.15
C VAL A 289 -16.65 -9.27 7.44
N LEU A 290 -17.16 -10.28 6.74
CA LEU A 290 -16.83 -11.67 6.96
C LEU A 290 -15.33 -11.96 6.72
N ASP A 291 -14.66 -12.63 7.69
CA ASP A 291 -13.29 -13.14 7.50
C ASP A 291 -13.29 -14.28 6.45
N PRO A 292 -12.38 -14.33 5.47
CA PRO A 292 -11.18 -13.51 5.32
C PRO A 292 -11.29 -12.40 4.25
N ILE A 293 -12.49 -11.89 3.97
CA ILE A 293 -12.69 -10.89 2.90
C ILE A 293 -11.84 -9.63 3.09
N PRO A 294 -11.69 -9.06 4.31
CA PRO A 294 -10.77 -7.93 4.52
C PRO A 294 -9.35 -8.22 4.02
N GLU A 295 -8.81 -9.40 4.32
CA GLU A 295 -7.49 -9.84 3.88
C GLU A 295 -7.41 -10.00 2.35
N MET A 296 -8.47 -10.53 1.72
CA MET A 296 -8.56 -10.67 0.26
C MET A 296 -8.55 -9.30 -0.43
N LEU A 297 -9.36 -8.35 0.05
CA LEU A 297 -9.41 -6.98 -0.49
C LEU A 297 -8.10 -6.22 -0.29
N LEU A 298 -7.38 -6.52 0.78
CA LEU A 298 -6.05 -5.99 1.04
C LEU A 298 -4.94 -6.68 0.19
N GLY A 299 -5.26 -7.80 -0.47
CA GLY A 299 -4.28 -8.59 -1.22
C GLY A 299 -3.23 -9.24 -0.33
N HIS A 300 -3.64 -9.69 0.85
CA HIS A 300 -2.84 -10.54 1.72
C HIS A 300 -2.96 -12.00 1.28
N ASP A 301 -1.95 -12.81 1.62
CA ASP A 301 -2.01 -14.24 1.40
C ASP A 301 -2.84 -14.87 2.53
N ILE A 302 -4.00 -15.42 2.17
CA ILE A 302 -4.90 -16.08 3.11
C ILE A 302 -4.59 -17.57 3.29
N GLY A 303 -3.46 -18.04 2.77
CA GLY A 303 -2.98 -19.41 2.94
C GLY A 303 -3.95 -20.45 2.41
N LEU A 304 -4.17 -21.49 3.21
CA LEU A 304 -5.06 -22.62 2.85
C LEU A 304 -6.51 -22.19 2.64
N LYS A 305 -6.99 -21.13 3.28
CA LYS A 305 -8.37 -20.62 3.10
C LYS A 305 -8.70 -20.32 1.64
N LYS A 306 -7.69 -19.90 0.83
CA LYS A 306 -7.86 -19.62 -0.61
C LYS A 306 -8.35 -20.81 -1.42
N HIS A 307 -8.04 -22.02 -1.00
CA HIS A 307 -8.43 -23.25 -1.70
C HIS A 307 -9.84 -23.74 -1.35
N TYR A 308 -10.32 -23.37 -0.17
CA TYR A 308 -11.62 -23.83 0.34
C TYR A 308 -12.73 -22.79 0.16
N LEU A 309 -12.40 -21.50 0.18
CA LEU A 309 -13.37 -20.44 -0.01
C LEU A 309 -13.49 -20.11 -1.51
N ARG A 310 -14.68 -20.34 -2.05
CA ARG A 310 -15.04 -20.02 -3.44
C ARG A 310 -16.11 -18.93 -3.44
N LEU A 311 -15.81 -17.81 -2.77
CA LEU A 311 -16.67 -16.64 -2.83
C LEU A 311 -16.58 -16.03 -4.23
N ASP A 312 -17.72 -15.73 -4.81
CA ASP A 312 -17.77 -14.99 -6.06
C ASP A 312 -17.56 -13.46 -5.81
N GLU A 313 -17.43 -12.72 -6.90
CA GLU A 313 -17.18 -11.28 -6.80
C GLU A 313 -18.39 -10.53 -6.22
N GLU A 314 -19.59 -11.02 -6.41
CA GLU A 314 -20.83 -10.41 -5.94
C GLU A 314 -20.98 -10.57 -4.43
N GLU A 315 -20.70 -11.75 -3.89
CA GLU A 315 -20.65 -12.01 -2.45
C GLU A 315 -19.60 -11.11 -1.74
N ILE A 316 -18.41 -10.96 -2.35
CA ILE A 316 -17.37 -10.09 -1.80
C ILE A 316 -17.79 -8.62 -1.86
N LEU A 317 -18.50 -8.20 -2.92
CA LEU A 317 -19.04 -6.85 -3.04
C LEU A 317 -20.11 -6.59 -1.97
N GLU A 318 -21.02 -7.51 -1.76
CA GLU A 318 -22.07 -7.38 -0.72
C GLU A 318 -21.46 -7.21 0.68
N GLU A 319 -20.42 -7.97 0.97
CA GLU A 319 -19.68 -7.82 2.23
C GLU A 319 -18.98 -6.44 2.32
N TYR A 320 -18.35 -5.97 1.23
CA TYR A 320 -17.73 -4.64 1.19
C TYR A 320 -18.78 -3.53 1.40
N LEU A 321 -19.98 -3.66 0.85
CA LEU A 321 -21.04 -2.67 0.97
C LEU A 321 -21.44 -2.38 2.42
N LYS A 322 -21.31 -3.36 3.34
CA LYS A 322 -21.53 -3.16 4.78
C LYS A 322 -20.62 -2.10 5.38
N ALA A 323 -19.42 -1.93 4.82
CA ALA A 323 -18.42 -1.01 5.33
C ALA A 323 -18.43 0.38 4.66
N VAL A 324 -19.17 0.56 3.57
CA VAL A 324 -19.12 1.80 2.77
C VAL A 324 -19.41 3.04 3.60
N ASP A 325 -20.36 2.99 4.52
CA ASP A 325 -20.68 4.13 5.39
C ASP A 325 -19.51 4.49 6.33
N LEU A 326 -18.84 3.49 6.87
CA LEU A 326 -17.66 3.67 7.73
C LEU A 326 -16.42 4.09 6.94
N LEU A 327 -16.37 3.82 5.64
CA LEU A 327 -15.28 4.21 4.74
C LEU A 327 -15.51 5.57 4.08
N THR A 328 -16.75 6.11 4.11
CA THR A 328 -17.09 7.42 3.56
C THR A 328 -16.68 8.51 4.53
N ILE A 329 -15.92 9.49 4.05
CA ILE A 329 -15.32 10.53 4.90
C ILE A 329 -16.32 11.67 5.18
N ASP A 330 -17.00 12.17 4.14
CA ASP A 330 -17.94 13.28 4.27
C ASP A 330 -19.28 12.79 4.86
N GLU A 331 -19.72 13.43 5.94
CA GLU A 331 -20.96 13.10 6.61
C GLU A 331 -22.20 13.33 5.74
N SER A 332 -22.18 14.38 4.92
CA SER A 332 -23.29 14.67 3.98
C SER A 332 -23.43 13.55 2.95
N ASN A 333 -22.33 12.98 2.48
CA ASN A 333 -22.36 11.85 1.55
C ASN A 333 -22.88 10.58 2.22
N ARG A 334 -22.56 10.33 3.49
CA ARG A 334 -23.14 9.24 4.29
C ARG A 334 -24.65 9.38 4.45
N LEU A 335 -25.12 10.57 4.78
CA LEU A 335 -26.55 10.86 4.92
C LEU A 335 -27.29 10.73 3.60
N ARG A 336 -26.75 11.27 2.50
CA ARG A 336 -27.37 11.13 1.15
C ARG A 336 -27.50 9.67 0.74
N ARG A 337 -26.51 8.85 1.03
CA ARG A 337 -26.57 7.42 0.74
C ARG A 337 -27.67 6.74 1.56
N LYS A 338 -27.79 7.02 2.85
CA LYS A 338 -28.88 6.47 3.68
C LYS A 338 -30.25 6.87 3.16
N VAL A 339 -30.42 8.12 2.75
CA VAL A 339 -31.68 8.58 2.12
C VAL A 339 -31.96 7.76 0.86
N TRP A 340 -30.99 7.60 -0.01
CA TRP A 340 -31.15 6.83 -1.24
C TRP A 340 -31.48 5.33 -0.97
N GLU A 341 -30.85 4.70 0.00
CA GLU A 341 -31.15 3.32 0.41
C GLU A 341 -32.60 3.22 0.93
N LEU A 342 -33.02 4.14 1.78
CA LEU A 342 -34.40 4.20 2.29
C LEU A 342 -35.43 4.44 1.17
N GLU A 343 -35.12 5.25 0.17
CA GLU A 343 -36.00 5.47 -0.98
C GLU A 343 -36.18 4.21 -1.82
N ILE A 344 -35.12 3.40 -2.01
CA ILE A 344 -35.21 2.10 -2.66
C ILE A 344 -36.09 1.16 -1.87
N ASP A 345 -35.85 1.02 -0.56
CA ASP A 345 -36.63 0.14 0.31
C ASP A 345 -38.13 0.51 0.29
N VAL A 346 -38.45 1.79 0.34
CA VAL A 346 -39.83 2.30 0.24
C VAL A 346 -40.45 1.90 -1.10
N THR A 347 -39.70 2.03 -2.19
CA THR A 347 -40.19 1.68 -3.53
C THR A 347 -40.46 0.18 -3.66
N GLU A 348 -39.57 -0.67 -3.13
CA GLU A 348 -39.76 -2.12 -3.10
C GLU A 348 -40.97 -2.53 -2.23
N ILE A 349 -41.11 -1.92 -1.06
CA ILE A 349 -42.28 -2.16 -0.19
C ILE A 349 -43.58 -1.76 -0.90
N GLN A 350 -43.60 -0.66 -1.64
CA GLN A 350 -44.76 -0.27 -2.41
C GLN A 350 -45.12 -1.27 -3.50
N ARG A 351 -44.11 -1.76 -4.21
CA ARG A 351 -44.25 -2.80 -5.23
C ARG A 351 -44.83 -4.10 -4.63
N PHE A 352 -44.27 -4.58 -3.54
CA PHE A 352 -44.79 -5.79 -2.86
C PHE A 352 -46.22 -5.61 -2.36
N LYS A 353 -46.59 -4.44 -1.86
CA LYS A 353 -47.97 -4.13 -1.49
C LYS A 353 -48.93 -4.24 -2.69
N GLN A 354 -48.53 -3.70 -3.82
CA GLN A 354 -49.31 -3.78 -5.05
C GLN A 354 -49.50 -5.22 -5.52
N GLU A 355 -48.45 -6.01 -5.56
CA GLU A 355 -48.48 -7.43 -5.91
C GLU A 355 -49.42 -8.23 -4.97
N LEU A 356 -49.37 -7.91 -3.69
CA LEU A 356 -50.21 -8.55 -2.68
C LEU A 356 -51.69 -8.17 -2.81
N ASP A 357 -51.99 -6.96 -3.17
CA ASP A 357 -53.38 -6.49 -3.41
C ASP A 357 -53.94 -7.08 -4.72
N ASP A 358 -53.11 -7.21 -5.76
CA ASP A 358 -53.47 -7.92 -6.99
C ASP A 358 -53.76 -9.39 -6.76
N LEU A 359 -52.95 -10.10 -5.97
CA LEU A 359 -53.20 -11.49 -5.57
C LEU A 359 -54.51 -11.63 -4.77
N LYS A 360 -54.77 -10.73 -3.83
CA LYS A 360 -56.05 -10.74 -3.06
C LYS A 360 -57.26 -10.53 -3.96
N ALA A 361 -57.14 -9.69 -5.00
CA ALA A 361 -58.20 -9.45 -5.96
C ALA A 361 -58.49 -10.69 -6.81
N LEU A 362 -57.43 -11.43 -7.22
CA LEU A 362 -57.60 -12.69 -7.94
C LEU A 362 -58.33 -13.76 -7.09
N ILE A 363 -57.92 -13.96 -5.82
CA ILE A 363 -58.55 -14.91 -4.91
C ILE A 363 -60.03 -14.60 -4.62
N LYS A 364 -60.41 -13.30 -4.69
CA LYS A 364 -61.83 -12.88 -4.54
C LYS A 364 -62.67 -13.14 -5.79
N LYS A 365 -62.02 -13.23 -6.97
CA LYS A 365 -62.75 -13.54 -8.24
C LYS A 365 -63.01 -15.05 -8.41
N ASP A 366 -62.25 -15.90 -7.74
CA ASP A 366 -62.38 -17.37 -7.80
C ASP A 366 -63.32 -17.92 -6.71
N LYS A 367 -63.96 -17.09 -5.92
CA LYS A 367 -65.03 -17.39 -4.99
C LYS A 367 -66.38 -16.85 -5.47
#